data_3ba0775c176250ff43e88beaa67e2779
#
_entry.id   3ba0775c176250ff43e88beaa67e2779
#
_cell.length_a   1.000
_cell.length_b   1.000
_cell.length_c   1.000
_cell.angle_alpha   90.00
_cell.angle_beta   90.00
_cell.angle_gamma   90.00
#
_symmetry.space_group_name_H-M   'P 1'
#
loop_
_entity.id
_entity.type
_entity.pdbx_description
1 polymer ?
#
loop_
_entity_poly.entity_id
_entity_poly.type
_entity_poly.pdbx_seq_one_letter_code
_entity_poly.pdbx_strand_id
1 'polypeptide(L)'
;LSSFYFDIRKDILYCDDLDSKKRKDCIVVLNIILECLLKWLAPIFVFTTEEIFSLLNKNEESIHETSFPDVPQNWKNDSLNKKWKELYEIKQEVNIAIEEKRSSKEIGSSLEANLLINVSEKEFKLLEGLDLEEYFITSKVKKIKNTSEDKMKIEVKKSTGHKCTLCWKILEKKCERKHCGIN
;
A
#
# COMPACT_ATOMS: atom_id res chain seq x y z
N LEU A 1 -8.85 5.07 2.72
CA LEU A 1 -8.44 3.66 2.72
C LEU A 1 -8.17 3.16 1.31
N SER A 2 -9.12 3.28 0.40
CA SER A 2 -9.10 2.68 -0.94
C SER A 2 -7.88 3.12 -1.76
N SER A 3 -7.74 4.40 -2.04
CA SER A 3 -6.70 4.98 -2.89
C SER A 3 -5.29 5.06 -2.27
N PHE A 4 -5.12 4.59 -1.06
CA PHE A 4 -3.83 4.62 -0.35
C PHE A 4 -3.48 3.23 0.19
N TYR A 5 -4.16 2.80 1.29
CA TYR A 5 -3.78 1.57 1.98
C TYR A 5 -4.03 0.32 1.13
N PHE A 6 -5.21 0.20 0.55
CA PHE A 6 -5.53 -0.98 -0.27
C PHE A 6 -4.70 -1.03 -1.55
N ASP A 7 -4.48 0.09 -2.20
CA ASP A 7 -3.64 0.15 -3.40
C ASP A 7 -2.22 -0.33 -3.13
N ILE A 8 -1.59 0.13 -2.04
CA ILE A 8 -0.24 -0.28 -1.65
C ILE A 8 -0.22 -1.77 -1.30
N ARG A 9 -1.25 -2.28 -0.60
CA ARG A 9 -1.28 -3.65 -0.07
C ARG A 9 -1.79 -4.72 -1.03
N LYS A 10 -2.35 -4.34 -2.18
CA LYS A 10 -2.83 -5.29 -3.20
C LYS A 10 -1.80 -6.35 -3.56
N ASP A 11 -0.57 -5.93 -3.83
CA ASP A 11 0.51 -6.82 -4.24
C ASP A 11 0.80 -7.89 -3.17
N ILE A 12 0.89 -7.49 -1.90
CA ILE A 12 1.09 -8.43 -0.78
C ILE A 12 -0.10 -9.37 -0.62
N LEU A 13 -1.32 -8.86 -0.67
CA LEU A 13 -2.52 -9.67 -0.45
C LEU A 13 -2.70 -10.75 -1.52
N TYR A 14 -2.37 -10.45 -2.79
CA TYR A 14 -2.61 -11.35 -3.91
C TYR A 14 -1.41 -12.18 -4.31
N CYS A 15 -0.18 -11.68 -4.09
CA CYS A 15 1.03 -12.30 -4.61
C CYS A 15 1.94 -12.92 -3.56
N ASP A 16 1.83 -12.53 -2.29
CA ASP A 16 2.64 -13.11 -1.21
C ASP A 16 2.09 -14.46 -0.75
N ASP A 17 2.99 -15.29 -0.24
CA ASP A 17 2.64 -16.57 0.37
C ASP A 17 1.63 -16.40 1.51
N LEU A 18 0.75 -17.41 1.70
CA LEU A 18 -0.23 -17.44 2.79
C LEU A 18 0.41 -17.28 4.16
N ASP A 19 1.64 -17.77 4.30
CA ASP A 19 2.42 -17.72 5.53
C ASP A 19 3.26 -16.46 5.70
N SER A 20 3.30 -15.58 4.68
CA SER A 20 4.03 -14.31 4.76
C SER A 20 3.53 -13.48 5.96
N LYS A 21 4.48 -13.05 6.80
CA LYS A 21 4.16 -12.18 7.94
C LYS A 21 3.49 -10.89 7.49
N LYS A 22 4.02 -10.24 6.44
CA LYS A 22 3.45 -9.00 5.89
C LYS A 22 1.99 -9.19 5.49
N ARG A 23 1.66 -10.32 4.86
CA ARG A 23 0.29 -10.65 4.45
C ARG A 23 -0.62 -10.89 5.65
N LYS A 24 -0.16 -11.66 6.65
CA LYS A 24 -0.91 -11.90 7.89
C LYS A 24 -1.18 -10.60 8.64
N ASP A 25 -0.16 -9.75 8.82
CA ASP A 25 -0.30 -8.45 9.47
C ASP A 25 -1.31 -7.55 8.73
N CYS A 26 -1.28 -7.56 7.38
CA CYS A 26 -2.26 -6.82 6.58
C CYS A 26 -3.69 -7.34 6.79
N ILE A 27 -3.90 -8.65 6.82
CA ILE A 27 -5.22 -9.26 7.05
C ILE A 27 -5.74 -8.91 8.46
N VAL A 28 -4.89 -8.92 9.47
CA VAL A 28 -5.28 -8.51 10.83
C VAL A 28 -5.78 -7.07 10.84
N VAL A 29 -5.05 -6.15 10.21
CA VAL A 29 -5.49 -4.74 10.11
C VAL A 29 -6.81 -4.61 9.36
N LEU A 30 -6.99 -5.35 8.26
CA LEU A 30 -8.24 -5.34 7.49
C LEU A 30 -9.42 -5.85 8.30
N ASN A 31 -9.25 -6.91 9.08
CA ASN A 31 -10.29 -7.45 9.95
C ASN A 31 -10.70 -6.43 11.04
N ILE A 32 -9.74 -5.77 11.66
CA ILE A 32 -10.03 -4.72 12.65
C ILE A 32 -10.82 -3.56 12.01
N ILE A 33 -10.41 -3.12 10.82
CA ILE A 33 -11.12 -2.06 10.09
C ILE A 33 -12.54 -2.51 9.73
N LEU A 34 -12.70 -3.75 9.26
CA LEU A 34 -13.99 -4.31 8.90
C LEU A 34 -14.93 -4.37 10.11
N GLU A 35 -14.45 -4.87 11.25
CA GLU A 35 -15.23 -4.91 12.49
C GLU A 35 -15.68 -3.51 12.93
N CYS A 36 -14.76 -2.53 12.92
CA CYS A 36 -15.11 -1.16 13.25
C CYS A 36 -16.17 -0.59 12.30
N LEU A 37 -15.99 -0.79 10.99
CA LEU A 37 -16.94 -0.28 10.00
C LEU A 37 -18.32 -0.91 10.13
N LEU A 38 -18.38 -2.22 10.33
CA LEU A 38 -19.66 -2.92 10.51
C LEU A 38 -20.42 -2.38 11.73
N LYS A 39 -19.76 -2.26 12.88
CA LYS A 39 -20.40 -1.76 14.11
C LYS A 39 -20.79 -0.28 14.02
N TRP A 40 -19.95 0.57 13.42
CA TRP A 40 -20.29 1.99 13.25
C TRP A 40 -21.42 2.24 12.24
N LEU A 41 -21.50 1.41 11.21
CA LEU A 41 -22.50 1.54 10.15
C LEU A 41 -23.81 0.76 10.44
N ALA A 42 -23.83 -0.10 11.44
CA ALA A 42 -25.00 -0.89 11.79
C ALA A 42 -26.29 -0.07 11.98
N PRO A 43 -26.28 1.12 12.63
CA PRO A 43 -27.49 1.94 12.75
C PRO A 43 -27.99 2.51 11.41
N ILE A 44 -27.14 2.55 10.36
CA ILE A 44 -27.46 3.16 9.06
C ILE A 44 -27.79 2.07 8.02
N PHE A 45 -26.92 1.06 7.94
CA PHE A 45 -27.06 -0.05 6.98
C PHE A 45 -27.49 -1.35 7.68
N VAL A 46 -28.61 -1.28 8.38
CA VAL A 46 -29.12 -2.32 9.30
C VAL A 46 -29.03 -3.73 8.73
N PHE A 47 -29.56 -3.95 7.53
CA PHE A 47 -29.60 -5.30 6.91
C PHE A 47 -28.24 -5.73 6.36
N THR A 48 -27.53 -4.81 5.69
CA THR A 48 -26.24 -5.12 5.03
C THR A 48 -25.17 -5.47 6.07
N THR A 49 -25.13 -4.74 7.18
CA THR A 49 -24.15 -4.99 8.25
C THR A 49 -24.47 -6.28 8.99
N GLU A 50 -25.74 -6.58 9.22
CA GLU A 50 -26.18 -7.83 9.82
C GLU A 50 -25.82 -9.04 8.94
N GLU A 51 -26.09 -8.96 7.64
CA GLU A 51 -25.74 -10.02 6.68
C GLU A 51 -24.24 -10.30 6.66
N ILE A 52 -23.41 -9.26 6.56
CA ILE A 52 -21.95 -9.42 6.58
C ILE A 52 -21.47 -9.98 7.92
N PHE A 53 -22.02 -9.48 9.02
CA PHE A 53 -21.64 -9.92 10.36
C PHE A 53 -21.97 -11.39 10.59
N SER A 54 -23.15 -11.86 10.19
CA SER A 54 -23.56 -13.26 10.31
C SER A 54 -22.74 -14.22 9.44
N LEU A 55 -22.24 -13.76 8.26
CA LEU A 55 -21.33 -14.54 7.42
C LEU A 55 -19.93 -14.70 8.06
N LEU A 56 -19.47 -13.71 8.81
CA LEU A 56 -18.17 -13.73 9.48
C LEU A 56 -18.22 -14.47 10.83
N ASN A 57 -19.29 -14.26 11.59
CA ASN A 57 -19.49 -14.82 12.91
C ASN A 57 -20.61 -15.87 12.83
N LYS A 58 -20.25 -17.13 12.88
CA LYS A 58 -21.19 -18.25 12.88
C LYS A 58 -21.98 -18.40 14.18
N ASN A 59 -21.79 -17.53 15.14
CA ASN A 59 -22.54 -17.48 16.38
C ASN A 59 -23.83 -16.70 16.14
N GLU A 60 -24.90 -17.08 16.84
CA GLU A 60 -26.27 -16.58 16.63
C GLU A 60 -26.51 -15.14 17.12
N GLU A 61 -25.47 -14.41 17.50
CA GLU A 61 -25.58 -13.02 17.97
C GLU A 61 -25.74 -12.05 16.78
N SER A 62 -26.67 -11.11 16.91
CA SER A 62 -26.85 -10.03 15.96
C SER A 62 -25.81 -8.93 16.19
N ILE A 63 -25.35 -8.26 15.10
CA ILE A 63 -24.48 -7.10 15.23
C ILE A 63 -25.11 -5.99 16.07
N HIS A 64 -26.46 -5.90 16.05
CA HIS A 64 -27.22 -4.89 16.78
C HIS A 64 -27.24 -5.12 18.31
N GLU A 65 -26.82 -6.29 18.78
CA GLU A 65 -26.64 -6.63 20.19
C GLU A 65 -25.20 -6.40 20.66
N THR A 66 -24.29 -6.07 19.75
CA THR A 66 -22.88 -5.82 20.08
C THR A 66 -22.61 -4.36 20.45
N SER A 67 -21.60 -4.14 21.29
CA SER A 67 -21.12 -2.79 21.61
C SER A 67 -20.27 -2.20 20.49
N PHE A 68 -20.18 -0.87 20.43
CA PHE A 68 -19.20 -0.21 19.56
C PHE A 68 -17.77 -0.66 19.88
N PRO A 69 -16.88 -0.72 18.87
CA PRO A 69 -15.53 -1.17 19.09
C PRO A 69 -14.78 -0.20 20.01
N ASP A 70 -14.08 -0.75 20.99
CA ASP A 70 -13.16 0.03 21.81
C ASP A 70 -11.81 0.13 21.07
N VAL A 71 -11.43 1.38 20.72
CA VAL A 71 -10.17 1.65 20.03
C VAL A 71 -9.10 1.97 21.07
N PRO A 72 -8.07 1.12 21.20
CA PRO A 72 -7.04 1.33 22.21
C PRO A 72 -6.34 2.68 22.05
N GLN A 73 -6.28 3.48 23.12
CA GLN A 73 -5.69 4.83 23.08
C GLN A 73 -4.19 4.80 22.76
N ASN A 74 -3.48 3.73 23.05
CA ASN A 74 -2.08 3.54 22.71
C ASN A 74 -1.81 3.39 21.18
N TRP A 75 -2.84 3.21 20.37
CA TRP A 75 -2.71 3.26 18.91
C TRP A 75 -2.56 4.67 18.37
N LYS A 76 -2.94 5.68 19.17
CA LYS A 76 -2.75 7.07 18.79
C LYS A 76 -1.26 7.42 18.88
N ASN A 77 -0.65 7.74 17.74
CA ASN A 77 0.76 8.07 17.64
C ASN A 77 0.95 9.31 16.76
N ASP A 78 1.06 10.47 17.39
CA ASP A 78 1.15 11.75 16.68
C ASP A 78 2.48 11.89 15.91
N SER A 79 3.58 11.31 16.40
CA SER A 79 4.87 11.34 15.70
C SER A 79 4.83 10.51 14.42
N LEU A 80 4.22 9.33 14.48
CA LEU A 80 4.01 8.46 13.33
C LEU A 80 3.06 9.12 12.32
N ASN A 81 1.99 9.76 12.78
CA ASN A 81 1.06 10.48 11.93
C ASN A 81 1.75 11.62 11.17
N LYS A 82 2.63 12.38 11.85
CA LYS A 82 3.43 13.43 11.20
C LYS A 82 4.37 12.84 10.14
N LYS A 83 5.07 11.75 10.47
CA LYS A 83 5.93 11.04 9.52
C LYS A 83 5.16 10.61 8.26
N TRP A 84 3.97 10.02 8.43
CA TRP A 84 3.16 9.57 7.30
C TRP A 84 2.60 10.71 6.46
N LYS A 85 2.34 11.88 7.03
CA LYS A 85 1.95 13.08 6.25
C LYS A 85 3.10 13.52 5.33
N GLU A 86 4.31 13.63 5.84
CA GLU A 86 5.49 14.00 5.03
C GLU A 86 5.76 12.94 3.93
N LEU A 87 5.63 11.65 4.25
CA LEU A 87 5.74 10.56 3.25
C LEU A 87 4.66 10.65 2.16
N TYR A 88 3.44 11.03 2.54
CA TYR A 88 2.35 11.19 1.59
C TYR A 88 2.60 12.33 0.59
N GLU A 89 3.19 13.44 1.04
CA GLU A 89 3.61 14.54 0.16
C GLU A 89 4.63 14.06 -0.87
N ILE A 90 5.67 13.32 -0.45
CA ILE A 90 6.63 12.69 -1.36
C ILE A 90 5.93 11.77 -2.37
N LYS A 91 4.98 10.95 -1.90
CA LYS A 91 4.22 10.06 -2.79
C LYS A 91 3.41 10.83 -3.83
N GLN A 92 2.84 11.98 -3.48
CA GLN A 92 2.10 12.81 -4.44
C GLN A 92 3.02 13.35 -5.55
N GLU A 93 4.21 13.83 -5.21
CA GLU A 93 5.17 14.29 -6.22
C GLU A 93 5.63 13.15 -7.14
N VAL A 94 5.89 11.96 -6.58
CA VAL A 94 6.20 10.77 -7.37
C VAL A 94 5.05 10.39 -8.30
N ASN A 95 3.82 10.43 -7.81
CA ASN A 95 2.65 10.11 -8.63
C ASN A 95 2.47 11.10 -9.79
N ILE A 96 2.73 12.39 -9.58
CA ILE A 96 2.70 13.40 -10.64
C ILE A 96 3.73 13.06 -11.74
N ALA A 97 4.97 12.76 -11.35
CA ALA A 97 6.01 12.39 -12.30
C ALA A 97 5.69 11.10 -13.08
N ILE A 98 5.08 10.11 -12.42
CA ILE A 98 4.63 8.87 -13.07
C ILE A 98 3.51 9.19 -14.08
N GLU A 99 2.54 10.05 -13.69
CA GLU A 99 1.40 10.37 -14.53
C GLU A 99 1.80 11.17 -15.78
N GLU A 100 2.81 12.04 -15.69
CA GLU A 100 3.41 12.70 -16.85
C GLU A 100 3.92 11.68 -17.87
N LYS A 101 4.61 10.62 -17.41
CA LYS A 101 5.12 9.55 -18.28
C LYS A 101 4.03 8.63 -18.81
N ARG A 102 2.94 8.46 -18.07
CA ARG A 102 1.76 7.74 -18.56
C ARG A 102 1.02 8.54 -19.63
N SER A 103 0.87 9.84 -19.43
CA SER A 103 0.21 10.75 -20.39
C SER A 103 1.00 10.85 -21.71
N SER A 104 2.33 10.82 -21.65
CA SER A 104 3.19 10.74 -22.84
C SER A 104 3.25 9.35 -23.48
N LYS A 105 2.54 8.34 -22.90
CA LYS A 105 2.52 6.94 -23.34
C LYS A 105 3.90 6.25 -23.32
N GLU A 106 4.87 6.77 -22.58
CA GLU A 106 6.16 6.11 -22.39
C GLU A 106 6.04 4.86 -21.50
N ILE A 107 5.10 4.87 -20.54
CA ILE A 107 4.74 3.74 -19.69
C ILE A 107 3.23 3.54 -19.70
N GLY A 108 2.76 2.29 -19.60
CA GLY A 108 1.33 1.95 -19.53
C GLY A 108 0.77 1.95 -18.10
N SER A 109 1.59 1.64 -17.12
CA SER A 109 1.20 1.60 -15.70
C SER A 109 2.37 2.00 -14.80
N SER A 110 2.08 2.35 -13.54
CA SER A 110 3.10 2.64 -12.53
C SER A 110 4.05 1.45 -12.30
N LEU A 111 3.56 0.22 -12.42
CA LEU A 111 4.36 -1.00 -12.32
C LEU A 111 5.37 -1.17 -13.48
N GLU A 112 5.30 -0.36 -14.53
CA GLU A 112 6.31 -0.33 -15.59
C GLU A 112 7.40 0.72 -15.31
N ALA A 113 7.27 1.49 -14.22
CA ALA A 113 8.22 2.53 -13.89
C ALA A 113 9.42 2.00 -13.08
N ASN A 114 10.58 2.55 -13.44
CA ASN A 114 11.82 2.52 -12.66
C ASN A 114 12.10 3.94 -12.20
N LEU A 115 12.08 4.16 -10.90
CA LEU A 115 12.23 5.47 -10.28
C LEU A 115 13.67 5.71 -9.83
N LEU A 116 14.19 6.88 -10.12
CA LEU A 116 15.38 7.44 -9.51
C LEU A 116 14.97 8.72 -8.78
N ILE A 117 15.06 8.70 -7.45
CA ILE A 117 14.60 9.79 -6.59
C ILE A 117 15.83 10.40 -5.90
N ASN A 118 16.13 11.66 -6.26
CA ASN A 118 17.15 12.45 -5.59
C ASN A 118 16.47 13.27 -4.48
N VAL A 119 16.81 12.99 -3.24
CA VAL A 119 16.13 13.53 -2.05
C VAL A 119 17.11 14.20 -1.10
N SER A 120 16.64 15.16 -0.32
CA SER A 120 17.37 15.77 0.78
C SER A 120 17.73 14.73 1.85
N GLU A 121 18.64 15.08 2.75
CA GLU A 121 19.01 14.20 3.87
C GLU A 121 17.83 13.86 4.78
N LYS A 122 16.93 14.83 5.00
CA LYS A 122 15.71 14.63 5.80
C LYS A 122 14.80 13.59 5.16
N GLU A 123 14.50 13.76 3.88
CA GLU A 123 13.64 12.85 3.13
C GLU A 123 14.28 11.47 2.97
N PHE A 124 15.61 11.42 2.79
CA PHE A 124 16.33 10.15 2.71
C PHE A 124 16.15 9.31 3.98
N LYS A 125 16.24 9.96 5.17
CA LYS A 125 15.97 9.32 6.47
C LYS A 125 14.49 8.92 6.64
N LEU A 126 13.56 9.74 6.15
CA LEU A 126 12.12 9.40 6.17
C LEU A 126 11.80 8.14 5.38
N LEU A 127 12.45 7.98 4.23
CA LEU A 127 12.29 6.82 3.33
C LEU A 127 13.10 5.60 3.79
N GLU A 128 13.86 5.70 4.88
CA GLU A 128 14.64 4.58 5.39
C GLU A 128 13.73 3.53 6.06
N GLY A 129 14.04 2.26 5.80
CA GLY A 129 13.25 1.13 6.34
C GLY A 129 11.91 0.88 5.66
N LEU A 130 11.55 1.65 4.62
CA LEU A 130 10.36 1.42 3.80
C LEU A 130 10.70 0.56 2.58
N ASP A 131 9.79 -0.32 2.20
CA ASP A 131 9.78 -0.99 0.91
C ASP A 131 9.27 0.01 -0.13
N LEU A 132 10.20 0.67 -0.83
CA LEU A 132 9.88 1.78 -1.71
C LEU A 132 9.14 1.34 -2.98
N GLU A 133 9.46 0.15 -3.48
CA GLU A 133 8.78 -0.46 -4.63
C GLU A 133 7.31 -0.76 -4.30
N GLU A 134 7.04 -1.19 -3.08
CA GLU A 134 5.69 -1.38 -2.58
C GLU A 134 5.01 -0.02 -2.38
N TYR A 135 5.68 0.91 -1.70
CA TYR A 135 5.09 2.19 -1.32
C TYR A 135 4.70 3.05 -2.53
N PHE A 136 5.53 3.09 -3.58
CA PHE A 136 5.24 3.85 -4.80
C PHE A 136 4.52 3.03 -5.88
N ILE A 137 4.32 1.74 -5.63
CA ILE A 137 3.65 0.81 -6.58
C ILE A 137 4.39 0.78 -7.92
N THR A 138 5.69 0.53 -7.86
CA THR A 138 6.58 0.52 -9.02
C THR A 138 7.44 -0.74 -9.05
N SER A 139 8.09 -1.02 -10.20
CA SER A 139 8.94 -2.21 -10.31
C SER A 139 10.30 -2.04 -9.65
N LYS A 140 10.85 -0.82 -9.69
CA LYS A 140 12.17 -0.54 -9.11
C LYS A 140 12.23 0.90 -8.62
N VAL A 141 12.86 1.09 -7.47
CA VAL A 141 13.14 2.42 -6.91
C VAL A 141 14.59 2.51 -6.47
N LYS A 142 15.28 3.55 -6.89
CA LYS A 142 16.60 3.91 -6.41
C LYS A 142 16.55 5.29 -5.79
N LYS A 143 16.87 5.38 -4.50
CA LYS A 143 17.01 6.67 -3.83
C LYS A 143 18.48 7.09 -3.78
N ILE A 144 18.74 8.36 -4.05
CA ILE A 144 20.06 8.98 -3.97
C ILE A 144 19.95 10.19 -3.04
N LYS A 145 20.91 10.32 -2.15
CA LYS A 145 21.01 11.50 -1.29
C LYS A 145 21.56 12.66 -2.11
N ASN A 146 20.84 13.77 -2.14
CA ASN A 146 21.34 15.01 -2.73
C ASN A 146 22.27 15.72 -1.75
N THR A 147 23.38 16.22 -2.23
CA THR A 147 24.35 17.00 -1.43
C THR A 147 24.05 18.50 -1.45
N SER A 148 23.21 18.96 -2.37
CA SER A 148 22.75 20.34 -2.47
C SER A 148 21.35 20.49 -1.86
N GLU A 149 21.01 21.66 -1.35
CA GLU A 149 19.67 21.99 -0.80
C GLU A 149 18.59 22.13 -1.90
N ASP A 150 18.81 21.54 -3.05
CA ASP A 150 17.88 21.58 -4.18
C ASP A 150 16.62 20.76 -3.89
N LYS A 151 15.51 21.17 -4.51
CA LYS A 151 14.24 20.47 -4.48
C LYS A 151 14.41 19.01 -4.92
N MET A 152 13.58 18.14 -4.40
CA MET A 152 13.48 16.73 -4.81
C MET A 152 13.39 16.62 -6.34
N LYS A 153 14.22 15.75 -6.93
CA LYS A 153 14.19 15.46 -8.38
C LYS A 153 13.81 14.00 -8.58
N ILE A 154 12.80 13.77 -9.39
CA ILE A 154 12.27 12.46 -9.70
C ILE A 154 12.47 12.19 -11.19
N GLU A 155 13.23 11.17 -11.51
CA GLU A 155 13.33 10.63 -12.87
C GLU A 155 12.54 9.33 -12.96
N VAL A 156 11.63 9.27 -13.93
CA VAL A 156 10.85 8.08 -14.23
C VAL A 156 11.33 7.52 -15.56
N LYS A 157 11.78 6.28 -15.57
CA LYS A 157 12.21 5.54 -16.76
C LYS A 157 11.35 4.29 -16.90
N LYS A 158 11.16 3.82 -18.11
CA LYS A 158 10.52 2.53 -18.35
C LYS A 158 11.43 1.42 -17.84
N SER A 159 10.88 0.50 -17.03
CA SER A 159 11.61 -0.67 -16.57
C SER A 159 11.91 -1.62 -17.72
N THR A 160 13.08 -2.24 -17.67
CA THR A 160 13.52 -3.27 -18.62
C THR A 160 13.56 -4.63 -17.92
N GLY A 161 13.14 -5.68 -18.63
CA GLY A 161 13.12 -7.03 -18.07
C GLY A 161 11.86 -7.81 -18.44
N HIS A 162 11.55 -8.83 -17.62
CA HIS A 162 10.41 -9.71 -17.81
C HIS A 162 9.23 -9.24 -16.96
N LYS A 163 8.08 -9.06 -17.59
CA LYS A 163 6.84 -8.73 -16.89
C LYS A 163 6.27 -10.00 -16.24
N CYS A 164 6.13 -9.98 -14.93
CA CYS A 164 5.45 -11.08 -14.23
C CYS A 164 3.96 -11.08 -14.56
N THR A 165 3.40 -12.24 -14.87
CA THR A 165 1.98 -12.39 -15.26
C THR A 165 1.01 -12.19 -14.11
N LEU A 166 1.45 -12.36 -12.86
CA LEU A 166 0.61 -12.22 -11.67
C LEU A 166 0.77 -10.85 -11.00
N CYS A 167 1.98 -10.47 -10.59
CA CYS A 167 2.19 -9.19 -9.91
C CYS A 167 2.39 -8.00 -10.86
N TRP A 168 2.58 -8.27 -12.18
CA TRP A 168 2.77 -7.30 -13.26
C TRP A 168 4.01 -6.40 -13.13
N LYS A 169 4.84 -6.63 -12.13
CA LYS A 169 6.14 -5.96 -12.01
C LYS A 169 7.07 -6.42 -13.13
N ILE A 170 7.92 -5.52 -13.60
CA ILE A 170 8.97 -5.82 -14.56
C ILE A 170 10.27 -6.04 -13.78
N LEU A 171 10.79 -7.26 -13.85
CA LEU A 171 11.93 -7.73 -13.07
C LEU A 171 13.08 -8.15 -14.00
N GLU A 172 14.32 -7.96 -13.57
CA GLU A 172 15.50 -8.41 -14.30
C GLU A 172 15.59 -9.95 -14.34
N LYS A 173 15.12 -10.61 -13.28
CA LYS A 173 15.04 -12.07 -13.15
C LYS A 173 13.59 -12.50 -12.99
N LYS A 174 13.33 -13.81 -13.18
CA LYS A 174 12.00 -14.39 -12.93
C LYS A 174 11.57 -14.10 -11.49
N CYS A 175 10.28 -13.81 -11.30
CA CYS A 175 9.73 -13.53 -9.98
C CYS A 175 9.91 -14.75 -9.06
N GLU A 176 10.49 -14.54 -7.88
CA GLU A 176 10.81 -15.60 -6.93
C GLU A 176 9.65 -15.94 -5.99
N ARG A 177 8.56 -15.15 -6.03
CA ARG A 177 7.39 -15.42 -5.20
C ARG A 177 6.71 -16.71 -5.63
N LYS A 178 6.36 -17.55 -4.67
CA LYS A 178 5.84 -18.90 -4.88
C LYS A 178 4.62 -18.94 -5.80
N HIS A 179 3.71 -17.98 -5.66
CA HIS A 179 2.52 -17.85 -6.50
C HIS A 179 2.79 -17.19 -7.86
N CYS A 180 3.83 -16.37 -7.98
CA CYS A 180 4.25 -15.75 -9.24
C CYS A 180 5.13 -16.67 -10.10
N GLY A 181 5.77 -17.68 -9.50
CA GLY A 181 6.72 -18.58 -10.16
C GLY A 181 6.12 -19.80 -10.84
N ILE A 182 4.81 -19.99 -10.79
CA ILE A 182 4.11 -21.19 -11.27
C ILE A 182 3.76 -21.13 -12.77
N ASN A 183 4.14 -20.06 -13.50
CA ASN A 183 3.97 -19.96 -14.95
C ASN A 183 5.29 -19.91 -15.69
#